data_36594dc2f212d4d43495a946ee297435
#
_entry.id   36594dc2f212d4d43495a946ee297435
#
_cell.length_a   1.000
_cell.length_b   1.000
_cell.length_c   1.000
_cell.angle_alpha   90.00
_cell.angle_beta   90.00
_cell.angle_gamma   90.00
#
_symmetry.space_group_name_H-M   'P 1'
#
loop_
_entity.id
_entity.type
_entity.pdbx_description
1 polymer ?
#
loop_
_entity_poly.entity_id
_entity_poly.type
_entity_poly.pdbx_seq_one_letter_code
_entity_poly.pdbx_strand_id
1 'polypeptide(L)'
;MKLMNYPQMPRLRLVRKLVRKGCSAVFICLASVALSFALSLAIEMPVQAVSPYGMVDPVAENHTVGYEIYVERCASCHVALPPAVLPTEAWATIVTDPAHYGVSLPDIPPFDQQLMVNYLQTYSRSYRSRGPTPYRLSDSDYFFALHPNVTLPQPLNLRSCVGCHLGAAEQDYTGAIAQNGRAN
;
A
#
# COMPACT_ATOMS: atom_id res chain seq x y z
N MET A 1 16.61 74.01 -62.90
CA MET A 1 16.24 72.58 -62.63
C MET A 1 15.90 72.44 -61.15
N LYS A 2 14.62 72.39 -60.82
CA LYS A 2 14.13 72.28 -59.43
C LYS A 2 13.92 70.78 -59.09
N LEU A 3 14.71 70.25 -58.19
CA LEU A 3 14.51 68.87 -57.71
C LEU A 3 13.27 68.82 -56.79
N MET A 4 12.28 68.07 -57.20
CA MET A 4 11.05 67.81 -56.41
C MET A 4 11.37 66.94 -55.27
N ASN A 5 11.11 67.45 -54.06
CA ASN A 5 11.25 66.75 -52.78
C ASN A 5 10.01 65.82 -52.57
N TYR A 6 10.20 64.50 -52.59
CA TYR A 6 9.14 63.51 -52.41
C TYR A 6 8.91 63.28 -50.90
N PRO A 7 7.68 63.45 -50.40
CA PRO A 7 7.44 63.22 -48.98
C PRO A 7 7.50 61.73 -48.64
N GLN A 8 8.32 61.39 -47.70
CA GLN A 8 8.47 60.06 -47.14
C GLN A 8 7.16 59.59 -46.44
N MET A 9 6.55 58.54 -46.97
CA MET A 9 5.27 57.99 -46.45
C MET A 9 5.37 57.42 -45.01
N PRO A 10 4.52 57.86 -44.09
CA PRO A 10 4.58 57.44 -42.69
C PRO A 10 4.10 56.01 -42.46
N ARG A 11 3.59 55.29 -43.47
CA ARG A 11 2.94 53.97 -43.35
C ARG A 11 3.90 52.84 -42.99
N LEU A 12 5.18 52.93 -43.37
CA LEU A 12 6.14 51.83 -43.08
C LEU A 12 6.51 51.68 -41.57
N ARG A 13 6.45 52.76 -40.80
CA ARG A 13 6.79 52.71 -39.37
C ARG A 13 5.69 52.11 -38.55
N LEU A 14 4.43 52.22 -38.93
CA LEU A 14 3.29 51.69 -38.24
C LEU A 14 3.22 50.17 -38.37
N VAL A 15 3.45 49.65 -39.59
CA VAL A 15 3.45 48.19 -39.87
C VAL A 15 4.56 47.47 -39.09
N ARG A 16 5.76 48.09 -39.02
CA ARG A 16 6.89 47.52 -38.25
C ARG A 16 6.62 47.45 -36.75
N LYS A 17 5.87 48.41 -36.16
CA LYS A 17 5.49 48.42 -34.75
C LYS A 17 4.40 47.37 -34.46
N LEU A 18 3.45 47.17 -35.38
CA LEU A 18 2.40 46.16 -35.23
C LEU A 18 2.94 44.71 -35.33
N VAL A 19 3.81 44.44 -36.30
CA VAL A 19 4.46 43.15 -36.48
C VAL A 19 5.33 42.78 -35.26
N ARG A 20 6.05 43.77 -34.71
CA ARG A 20 6.91 43.56 -33.54
C ARG A 20 6.11 43.28 -32.25
N LYS A 21 4.93 43.91 -32.10
CA LYS A 21 4.02 43.61 -30.95
C LYS A 21 3.29 42.29 -31.12
N GLY A 22 2.88 41.91 -32.33
CA GLY A 22 2.26 40.65 -32.63
C GLY A 22 3.21 39.46 -32.40
N CYS A 23 4.47 39.58 -32.85
CA CYS A 23 5.48 38.55 -32.64
C CYS A 23 5.80 38.36 -31.15
N SER A 24 5.86 39.44 -30.35
CA SER A 24 6.12 39.37 -28.92
C SER A 24 4.98 38.66 -28.15
N ALA A 25 3.72 38.92 -28.55
CA ALA A 25 2.57 38.25 -27.93
C ALA A 25 2.53 36.74 -28.24
N VAL A 26 2.86 36.35 -29.47
CA VAL A 26 2.92 34.92 -29.85
C VAL A 26 4.06 34.20 -29.10
N PHE A 27 5.22 34.83 -28.93
CA PHE A 27 6.31 34.26 -28.12
C PHE A 27 5.94 34.07 -26.65
N ILE A 28 5.23 35.05 -26.08
CA ILE A 28 4.76 34.93 -24.68
C ILE A 28 3.73 33.79 -24.53
N CYS A 29 2.81 33.66 -25.47
CA CYS A 29 1.85 32.55 -25.46
C CYS A 29 2.52 31.17 -25.62
N LEU A 30 3.48 31.03 -26.51
CA LEU A 30 4.22 29.79 -26.71
C LEU A 30 5.08 29.45 -25.49
N ALA A 31 5.72 30.45 -24.86
CA ALA A 31 6.50 30.24 -23.63
C ALA A 31 5.62 29.82 -22.44
N SER A 32 4.41 30.38 -22.31
CA SER A 32 3.47 30.00 -21.24
C SER A 32 2.93 28.59 -21.44
N VAL A 33 2.64 28.16 -22.66
CA VAL A 33 2.21 26.80 -22.98
C VAL A 33 3.33 25.80 -22.71
N ALA A 34 4.57 26.12 -23.13
CA ALA A 34 5.73 25.27 -22.88
C ALA A 34 6.04 25.13 -21.37
N LEU A 35 5.89 26.21 -20.60
CA LEU A 35 6.09 26.20 -19.15
C LEU A 35 5.00 25.38 -18.44
N SER A 36 3.75 25.48 -18.88
CA SER A 36 2.64 24.68 -18.35
C SER A 36 2.83 23.19 -18.64
N PHE A 37 3.33 22.84 -19.81
CA PHE A 37 3.62 21.45 -20.20
C PHE A 37 4.80 20.88 -19.41
N ALA A 38 5.86 21.66 -19.20
CA ALA A 38 7.01 21.27 -18.39
C ALA A 38 6.64 21.09 -16.92
N LEU A 39 5.74 21.91 -16.38
CA LEU A 39 5.25 21.79 -15.01
C LEU A 39 4.34 20.56 -14.82
N SER A 40 3.57 20.17 -15.83
CA SER A 40 2.75 18.95 -15.81
C SER A 40 3.59 17.68 -15.77
N LEU A 41 4.74 17.66 -16.44
CA LEU A 41 5.67 16.53 -16.45
C LEU A 41 6.49 16.41 -15.15
N ALA A 42 6.61 17.49 -14.38
CA ALA A 42 7.37 17.50 -13.12
C ALA A 42 6.57 17.01 -11.90
N ILE A 43 5.26 16.77 -12.03
CA ILE A 43 4.36 16.36 -10.94
C ILE A 43 4.08 14.83 -10.97
N GLU A 44 4.65 14.10 -11.90
CA GLU A 44 4.74 12.64 -11.75
C GLU A 44 5.80 12.27 -10.70
N MET A 45 5.54 12.66 -9.45
CA MET A 45 6.11 11.92 -8.35
C MET A 45 5.58 10.49 -8.51
N PRO A 46 6.45 9.45 -8.48
CA PRO A 46 5.94 8.11 -8.31
C PRO A 46 5.13 8.15 -7.01
N VAL A 47 3.81 8.11 -7.14
CA VAL A 47 2.95 7.70 -6.03
C VAL A 47 3.48 6.31 -5.72
N GLN A 48 4.36 6.21 -4.72
CA GLN A 48 4.63 4.93 -4.11
C GLN A 48 3.24 4.46 -3.71
N ALA A 49 2.79 3.42 -4.39
CA ALA A 49 1.57 2.73 -4.02
C ALA A 49 1.84 2.28 -2.58
N VAL A 50 1.43 3.10 -1.61
CA VAL A 50 1.26 2.65 -0.24
C VAL A 50 0.30 1.50 -0.41
N SER A 51 0.77 0.28 -0.14
CA SER A 51 -0.10 -0.89 -0.17
C SER A 51 -1.33 -0.50 0.64
N PRO A 52 -2.54 -0.48 0.04
CA PRO A 52 -3.74 -0.08 0.78
C PRO A 52 -4.01 -1.02 1.96
N TYR A 53 -3.23 -2.08 2.08
CA TYR A 53 -3.47 -3.18 2.99
C TYR A 53 -2.49 -3.25 4.17
N GLY A 54 -1.55 -2.31 4.35
CA GLY A 54 -0.67 -2.25 5.53
C GLY A 54 -0.03 -3.57 5.98
N MET A 55 0.00 -4.57 5.10
CA MET A 55 0.61 -5.88 5.36
C MET A 55 2.11 -5.79 5.12
N VAL A 56 2.87 -6.64 5.77
CA VAL A 56 4.34 -6.70 5.62
C VAL A 56 4.73 -6.93 4.15
N ASP A 57 3.95 -7.74 3.43
CA ASP A 57 4.10 -7.99 2.00
C ASP A 57 2.89 -7.42 1.23
N PRO A 58 3.09 -6.68 0.12
CA PRO A 58 1.99 -6.19 -0.70
C PRO A 58 1.22 -7.35 -1.31
N VAL A 59 -0.11 -7.30 -1.22
CA VAL A 59 -0.98 -8.33 -1.77
C VAL A 59 -1.06 -8.17 -3.29
N ALA A 60 -0.68 -9.22 -4.02
CA ALA A 60 -0.77 -9.24 -5.48
C ALA A 60 -2.25 -9.28 -5.92
N GLU A 61 -2.56 -8.70 -7.09
CA GLU A 61 -3.92 -8.54 -7.60
C GLU A 61 -4.73 -9.85 -7.62
N ASN A 62 -4.10 -10.95 -8.02
CA ASN A 62 -4.72 -12.28 -8.07
C ASN A 62 -5.03 -12.89 -6.69
N HIS A 63 -4.58 -12.30 -5.60
CA HIS A 63 -4.86 -12.72 -4.22
C HIS A 63 -5.73 -11.75 -3.43
N THR A 64 -6.10 -10.60 -4.02
CA THR A 64 -6.86 -9.53 -3.36
C THR A 64 -8.19 -10.04 -2.83
N VAL A 65 -8.95 -10.80 -3.61
CA VAL A 65 -10.26 -11.35 -3.19
C VAL A 65 -10.10 -12.31 -1.99
N GLY A 66 -9.08 -13.18 -2.02
CA GLY A 66 -8.81 -14.09 -0.90
C GLY A 66 -8.39 -13.35 0.37
N TYR A 67 -7.64 -12.27 0.24
CA TYR A 67 -7.28 -11.37 1.33
C TYR A 67 -8.52 -10.66 1.92
N GLU A 68 -9.37 -10.08 1.08
CA GLU A 68 -10.58 -9.36 1.51
C GLU A 68 -11.53 -10.29 2.27
N ILE A 69 -11.78 -11.50 1.76
CA ILE A 69 -12.58 -12.51 2.44
C ILE A 69 -11.93 -12.89 3.78
N TYR A 70 -10.60 -13.08 3.80
CA TYR A 70 -9.87 -13.38 5.04
C TYR A 70 -10.06 -12.29 6.09
N VAL A 71 -9.87 -11.02 5.71
CA VAL A 71 -10.05 -9.89 6.64
C VAL A 71 -11.50 -9.80 7.12
N GLU A 72 -12.48 -9.86 6.20
CA GLU A 72 -13.90 -9.81 6.55
C GLU A 72 -14.29 -10.89 7.58
N ARG A 73 -13.84 -12.13 7.36
CA ARG A 73 -14.20 -13.26 8.22
C ARG A 73 -13.46 -13.27 9.54
N CYS A 74 -12.15 -13.03 9.53
CA CYS A 74 -11.32 -13.16 10.73
C CYS A 74 -11.26 -11.88 11.56
N ALA A 75 -11.29 -10.69 10.97
CA ALA A 75 -11.26 -9.43 11.72
C ALA A 75 -12.57 -9.10 12.44
N SER A 76 -13.64 -9.86 12.20
CA SER A 76 -14.92 -9.70 12.91
C SER A 76 -14.86 -10.03 14.41
N CYS A 77 -13.89 -10.86 14.84
CA CYS A 77 -13.76 -11.29 16.24
C CYS A 77 -12.42 -10.86 16.88
N HIS A 78 -11.35 -10.82 16.09
CA HIS A 78 -10.02 -10.41 16.52
C HIS A 78 -9.27 -9.81 15.32
N VAL A 79 -8.09 -9.21 15.52
CA VAL A 79 -7.27 -8.73 14.40
C VAL A 79 -6.93 -9.87 13.45
N ALA A 80 -7.11 -9.68 12.15
CA ALA A 80 -6.67 -10.65 11.16
C ALA A 80 -5.14 -10.63 11.10
N LEU A 81 -4.52 -11.76 11.39
CA LEU A 81 -3.07 -11.86 11.55
C LEU A 81 -2.34 -11.87 10.20
N PRO A 82 -1.15 -11.29 10.10
CA PRO A 82 -0.30 -11.49 8.92
C PRO A 82 -0.01 -12.97 8.69
N PRO A 83 -0.11 -13.49 7.45
CA PRO A 83 0.15 -14.92 7.19
C PRO A 83 1.53 -15.39 7.65
N ALA A 84 2.52 -14.50 7.64
CA ALA A 84 3.90 -14.81 8.02
C ALA A 84 4.10 -15.23 9.48
N VAL A 85 3.12 -15.03 10.37
CA VAL A 85 3.24 -15.36 11.81
C VAL A 85 3.04 -16.85 12.12
N LEU A 86 2.45 -17.61 11.19
CA LEU A 86 2.23 -19.05 11.32
C LEU A 86 2.66 -19.78 10.04
N PRO A 87 3.01 -21.07 10.12
CA PRO A 87 3.35 -21.83 8.94
C PRO A 87 2.12 -22.13 8.07
N THR A 88 2.36 -22.39 6.79
CA THR A 88 1.36 -22.67 5.76
C THR A 88 0.37 -23.76 6.17
N GLU A 89 0.87 -24.81 6.77
CA GLU A 89 0.08 -25.98 7.19
C GLU A 89 -0.88 -25.63 8.35
N ALA A 90 -0.47 -24.73 9.25
CA ALA A 90 -1.33 -24.23 10.32
C ALA A 90 -2.53 -23.46 9.75
N TRP A 91 -2.30 -22.61 8.77
CA TRP A 91 -3.36 -21.80 8.15
C TRP A 91 -4.44 -22.66 7.50
N ALA A 92 -4.03 -23.69 6.75
CA ALA A 92 -4.98 -24.62 6.15
C ALA A 92 -5.88 -25.26 7.23
N THR A 93 -5.30 -25.69 8.35
CA THR A 93 -6.04 -26.26 9.47
C THR A 93 -6.96 -25.23 10.12
N ILE A 94 -6.47 -24.03 10.41
CA ILE A 94 -7.23 -22.96 11.09
C ILE A 94 -8.47 -22.57 10.30
N VAL A 95 -8.36 -22.44 8.97
CA VAL A 95 -9.48 -22.02 8.10
C VAL A 95 -10.53 -23.12 7.97
N THR A 96 -10.11 -24.39 8.05
CA THR A 96 -11.01 -25.54 7.86
C THR A 96 -11.55 -26.12 9.17
N ASP A 97 -11.04 -25.71 10.32
CA ASP A 97 -11.49 -26.18 11.63
C ASP A 97 -12.73 -25.42 12.10
N PRO A 98 -13.93 -26.06 12.13
CA PRO A 98 -15.15 -25.42 12.59
C PRO A 98 -15.14 -25.13 14.11
N ALA A 99 -14.24 -25.79 14.85
CA ALA A 99 -14.09 -25.64 16.30
C ALA A 99 -12.89 -24.75 16.67
N HIS A 100 -12.62 -23.75 15.88
CA HIS A 100 -11.54 -22.77 15.97
C HIS A 100 -11.21 -22.34 17.41
N TYR A 101 -10.19 -22.95 18.01
CA TYR A 101 -9.79 -22.73 19.42
C TYR A 101 -10.93 -22.87 20.45
N GLY A 102 -11.95 -23.67 20.15
CA GLY A 102 -13.14 -23.88 21.00
C GLY A 102 -14.27 -22.90 20.73
N VAL A 103 -14.17 -22.08 19.69
CA VAL A 103 -15.23 -21.17 19.23
C VAL A 103 -15.78 -21.69 17.89
N SER A 104 -17.08 -21.90 17.79
CA SER A 104 -17.70 -22.30 16.52
C SER A 104 -17.64 -21.15 15.53
N LEU A 105 -17.01 -21.40 14.38
CA LEU A 105 -16.98 -20.43 13.28
C LEU A 105 -18.30 -20.47 12.50
N PRO A 106 -18.76 -19.33 11.95
CA PRO A 106 -19.78 -19.32 10.90
C PRO A 106 -19.33 -20.18 9.71
N ASP A 107 -20.29 -20.80 9.04
CA ASP A 107 -20.01 -21.55 7.81
C ASP A 107 -19.40 -20.65 6.73
N ILE A 108 -18.29 -21.09 6.15
CA ILE A 108 -17.59 -20.39 5.08
C ILE A 108 -17.84 -21.18 3.78
N PRO A 109 -18.42 -20.57 2.74
CA PRO A 109 -18.63 -21.26 1.48
C PRO A 109 -17.32 -21.88 0.97
N PRO A 110 -17.34 -23.10 0.42
CA PRO A 110 -16.12 -23.80 -0.01
C PRO A 110 -15.24 -23.00 -0.97
N PHE A 111 -15.85 -22.20 -1.84
CA PHE A 111 -15.12 -21.35 -2.77
C PHE A 111 -14.36 -20.21 -2.04
N ASP A 112 -15.02 -19.55 -1.09
CA ASP A 112 -14.39 -18.50 -0.26
C ASP A 112 -13.26 -19.07 0.57
N GLN A 113 -13.49 -20.25 1.17
CA GLN A 113 -12.47 -20.97 1.94
C GLN A 113 -11.23 -21.28 1.09
N GLN A 114 -11.42 -21.71 -0.17
CA GLN A 114 -10.32 -21.99 -1.07
C GLN A 114 -9.52 -20.71 -1.41
N LEU A 115 -10.18 -19.58 -1.65
CA LEU A 115 -9.53 -18.30 -1.92
C LEU A 115 -8.73 -17.82 -0.71
N MET A 116 -9.30 -17.90 0.50
CA MET A 116 -8.60 -17.57 1.75
C MET A 116 -7.36 -18.45 1.95
N VAL A 117 -7.49 -19.76 1.79
CA VAL A 117 -6.38 -20.71 1.94
C VAL A 117 -5.28 -20.40 0.92
N ASN A 118 -5.62 -20.13 -0.33
CA ASN A 118 -4.64 -19.77 -1.36
C ASN A 118 -3.86 -18.48 -1.00
N TYR A 119 -4.57 -17.47 -0.52
CA TYR A 119 -3.94 -16.24 -0.04
C TYR A 119 -2.99 -16.55 1.14
N LEU A 120 -3.48 -17.18 2.18
CA LEU A 120 -2.70 -17.46 3.39
C LEU A 120 -1.47 -18.33 3.10
N GLN A 121 -1.59 -19.33 2.25
CA GLN A 121 -0.49 -20.19 1.83
C GLN A 121 0.56 -19.44 1.01
N THR A 122 0.15 -18.50 0.18
CA THR A 122 1.08 -17.72 -0.66
C THR A 122 1.95 -16.79 0.19
N TYR A 123 1.38 -16.20 1.24
CA TYR A 123 2.06 -15.20 2.08
C TYR A 123 2.61 -15.77 3.40
N SER A 124 2.51 -17.08 3.61
CA SER A 124 3.15 -17.80 4.71
C SER A 124 4.32 -18.65 4.22
N ARG A 125 4.98 -19.36 5.13
CA ARG A 125 6.10 -20.27 4.82
C ARG A 125 5.81 -21.65 5.34
N SER A 126 6.16 -22.67 4.55
CA SER A 126 6.01 -24.07 4.97
C SER A 126 6.81 -24.39 6.21
N TYR A 127 6.24 -25.24 7.07
CA TYR A 127 6.88 -25.68 8.30
C TYR A 127 8.11 -26.55 8.01
N ARG A 128 9.25 -26.16 8.56
CA ARG A 128 10.53 -26.83 8.31
C ARG A 128 11.16 -27.44 9.56
N SER A 129 10.59 -27.21 10.73
CA SER A 129 11.12 -27.76 11.97
C SER A 129 10.67 -29.20 12.19
N ARG A 130 11.36 -29.90 13.12
CA ARG A 130 10.95 -31.25 13.54
C ARG A 130 9.91 -31.12 14.67
N GLY A 131 8.81 -31.86 14.57
CA GLY A 131 7.76 -31.84 15.55
C GLY A 131 6.38 -31.52 14.96
N PRO A 132 5.36 -31.36 15.81
CA PRO A 132 4.02 -30.99 15.36
C PRO A 132 4.01 -29.55 14.82
N THR A 133 3.20 -29.32 13.78
CA THR A 133 2.95 -27.98 13.26
C THR A 133 2.33 -27.09 14.34
N PRO A 134 2.90 -25.92 14.65
CA PRO A 134 2.35 -25.03 15.66
C PRO A 134 0.98 -24.51 15.24
N TYR A 135 0.00 -24.68 16.12
CA TYR A 135 -1.37 -24.21 15.91
C TYR A 135 -1.66 -22.89 16.65
N ARG A 136 -0.77 -22.47 17.55
CA ARG A 136 -0.89 -21.23 18.33
C ARG A 136 0.29 -20.31 18.10
N LEU A 137 0.08 -19.00 18.20
CA LEU A 137 1.16 -18.01 18.12
C LEU A 137 2.26 -18.24 19.17
N SER A 138 1.87 -18.62 20.39
CA SER A 138 2.81 -18.93 21.47
C SER A 138 3.77 -20.07 21.16
N ASP A 139 3.46 -20.90 20.18
CA ASP A 139 4.25 -22.08 19.81
C ASP A 139 4.94 -21.88 18.46
N SER A 140 4.78 -20.68 17.84
CA SER A 140 5.26 -20.41 16.49
C SER A 140 6.63 -19.74 16.48
N ASP A 141 7.65 -20.48 16.06
CA ASP A 141 8.99 -19.94 15.79
C ASP A 141 8.96 -18.81 14.74
N TYR A 142 7.99 -18.84 13.81
CA TYR A 142 7.81 -17.80 12.80
C TYR A 142 7.39 -16.48 13.43
N PHE A 143 6.46 -16.53 14.39
CA PHE A 143 6.05 -15.35 15.15
C PHE A 143 7.21 -14.74 15.93
N PHE A 144 7.96 -15.56 16.66
CA PHE A 144 9.11 -15.08 17.44
C PHE A 144 10.25 -14.57 16.56
N ALA A 145 10.48 -15.16 15.38
CA ALA A 145 11.47 -14.68 14.43
C ALA A 145 11.16 -13.28 13.88
N LEU A 146 9.88 -12.91 13.83
CA LEU A 146 9.44 -11.55 13.44
C LEU A 146 9.54 -10.55 14.60
N HIS A 147 9.75 -11.00 15.83
CA HIS A 147 9.83 -10.17 17.04
C HIS A 147 11.17 -10.35 17.78
N PRO A 148 12.33 -10.19 17.09
CA PRO A 148 13.62 -10.35 17.74
C PRO A 148 13.82 -9.26 18.80
N ASN A 149 14.28 -9.64 19.99
CA ASN A 149 14.59 -8.72 21.09
C ASN A 149 13.38 -7.89 21.59
N VAL A 150 12.17 -8.40 21.43
CA VAL A 150 10.95 -7.77 21.92
C VAL A 150 10.46 -8.52 23.16
N THR A 151 10.18 -7.79 24.26
CA THR A 151 9.48 -8.35 25.41
C THR A 151 7.99 -8.43 25.13
N LEU A 152 7.52 -9.63 24.86
CA LEU A 152 6.11 -9.88 24.55
C LEU A 152 5.26 -9.97 25.84
N PRO A 153 4.02 -9.45 25.84
CA PRO A 153 3.12 -9.54 26.97
C PRO A 153 2.73 -11.01 27.27
N GLN A 154 2.55 -11.31 28.56
CA GLN A 154 2.12 -12.64 29.00
C GLN A 154 0.79 -12.52 29.77
N PRO A 155 -0.19 -13.37 29.48
CA PRO A 155 -0.22 -14.36 28.38
C PRO A 155 -0.33 -13.68 27.01
N LEU A 156 0.35 -14.25 26.00
CA LEU A 156 0.24 -13.78 24.63
C LEU A 156 -1.17 -14.07 24.09
N ASN A 157 -1.85 -13.06 23.61
CA ASN A 157 -3.17 -13.17 23.00
C ASN A 157 -3.31 -12.17 21.82
N LEU A 158 -4.35 -12.33 21.02
CA LEU A 158 -4.54 -11.52 19.79
C LEU A 158 -4.80 -10.03 20.06
N ARG A 159 -5.25 -9.67 21.27
CA ARG A 159 -5.40 -8.25 21.68
C ARG A 159 -4.04 -7.59 21.96
N SER A 160 -3.00 -8.39 22.20
CA SER A 160 -1.65 -7.88 22.43
C SER A 160 -1.09 -7.20 21.17
N CYS A 161 -1.54 -7.60 19.99
CA CYS A 161 -1.08 -7.03 18.71
C CYS A 161 -1.36 -5.51 18.62
N VAL A 162 -2.60 -5.08 18.94
CA VAL A 162 -2.99 -3.66 18.88
C VAL A 162 -2.31 -2.81 19.96
N GLY A 163 -1.81 -3.42 21.02
CA GLY A 163 -1.04 -2.73 22.06
C GLY A 163 0.35 -2.28 21.60
N CYS A 164 0.89 -2.92 20.58
CA CYS A 164 2.20 -2.60 20.00
C CYS A 164 2.07 -2.07 18.57
N HIS A 165 1.30 -2.73 17.71
CA HIS A 165 1.02 -2.31 16.33
C HIS A 165 -0.26 -1.47 16.30
N LEU A 166 -0.11 -0.15 16.34
CA LEU A 166 -1.25 0.78 16.49
C LEU A 166 -2.23 0.74 15.33
N GLY A 167 -1.78 0.34 14.14
CA GLY A 167 -2.58 0.17 12.94
C GLY A 167 -3.09 -1.27 12.70
N ALA A 168 -2.91 -2.19 13.65
CA ALA A 168 -3.24 -3.60 13.44
C ALA A 168 -4.75 -3.85 13.22
N ALA A 169 -5.62 -2.98 13.77
CA ALA A 169 -7.06 -3.06 13.53
C ALA A 169 -7.42 -2.77 12.06
N GLU A 170 -6.65 -1.93 11.40
CA GLU A 170 -6.73 -1.57 9.98
C GLU A 170 -5.79 -2.42 9.10
N GLN A 171 -5.27 -3.52 9.64
CA GLN A 171 -4.32 -4.44 8.99
C GLN A 171 -2.94 -3.82 8.71
N ASP A 172 -2.62 -2.65 9.28
CA ASP A 172 -1.28 -2.06 9.19
C ASP A 172 -0.39 -2.54 10.35
N TYR A 173 0.45 -3.52 10.07
CA TYR A 173 1.47 -4.02 10.99
C TYR A 173 2.85 -3.38 10.75
N THR A 174 2.99 -2.52 9.74
CA THR A 174 4.25 -1.85 9.37
C THR A 174 4.35 -0.43 9.94
N GLY A 175 3.23 0.13 10.39
CA GLY A 175 3.09 1.50 10.86
C GLY A 175 3.73 1.76 12.23
N ALA A 176 3.23 2.77 12.93
CA ALA A 176 3.76 3.19 14.22
C ALA A 176 3.67 2.06 15.27
N ILE A 177 4.80 1.79 15.91
CA ILE A 177 4.90 0.84 17.04
C ILE A 177 4.89 1.65 18.34
N ALA A 178 4.06 1.26 19.31
CA ALA A 178 4.04 1.86 20.62
C ALA A 178 5.41 1.70 21.30
N GLN A 179 5.93 2.77 21.91
CA GLN A 179 7.30 2.79 22.49
C GLN A 179 7.51 1.73 23.59
N ASN A 180 6.43 1.25 24.21
CA ASN A 180 6.47 0.26 25.29
C ASN A 180 6.88 -1.16 24.80
N GLY A 181 6.93 -1.43 23.50
CA GLY A 181 7.37 -2.68 22.92
C GLY A 181 8.88 -2.77 22.62
N ARG A 182 9.64 -1.70 22.82
CA ARG A 182 11.10 -1.75 22.70
C ARG A 182 11.71 -2.19 24.01
N ALA A 183 12.37 -3.35 24.00
CA ALA A 183 13.36 -3.67 25.05
C ALA A 183 14.51 -2.63 24.96
N ASN A 184 14.81 -1.96 26.05
CA ASN A 184 16.01 -1.15 26.20
C ASN A 184 17.26 -2.05 26.13
#